data_53e6df72cdbbbd75c3301792c8f6fec1
#
_entry.id   53e6df72cdbbbd75c3301792c8f6fec1
#
_cell.length_a   1.000
_cell.length_b   1.000
_cell.length_c   1.000
_cell.angle_alpha   90.00
_cell.angle_beta   90.00
_cell.angle_gamma   90.00
#
_symmetry.space_group_name_H-M   'P 1'
#
loop_
_entity.id
_entity.type
_entity.pdbx_description
1 polymer ?
#
loop_
_entity_poly.entity_id
_entity_poly.type
_entity_poly.pdbx_seq_one_letter_code
_entity_poly.pdbx_strand_id
1 'polypeptide(L)'
;MRNTKHLTYREHRFLHGHLNRVRHITLDPDGPGVVRIHLVPCHRPDRETPFTAILNGQDILPLNVSWAILLTNLIEALHPYTGKEIRPQDWEAIQAQAVSATRKIYRKAEYAQIESDLQAMLDCLCTVARGGTPTLAIQPMQLAAYASRMVGPHRMDLMVSSMVKDGAWHCNQKCLHCYAANQPLSAVPELDTDQWLAVIEKCRSAGVTQLTFTGGEPTLRHDLIKLVQAAQWFVTRLNTNGRMLTSMMCKELRAASLDAVQVTFYSAEAEIHNQLVGVDGYNDTLNGIHNALAADLNVSLNTPLCSLNRDYLSVVKLAHTLGIRYLTCSGLIPAGNADTAASRAVRLTPAELEETLRPAMEYAAANGIEISFTSPGWLPEETLRTLGFTQIPSCGACLSNMAVAPDGTVK
;
A
#
# COMPACT_ATOMS: atom_id res chain seq x y z
N MET A 1 -16.31 29.53 27.46
CA MET A 1 -15.89 28.22 26.93
C MET A 1 -14.66 28.41 26.05
N ARG A 2 -13.48 27.90 26.44
CA ARG A 2 -12.29 27.99 25.62
C ARG A 2 -12.50 27.09 24.40
N ASN A 3 -12.28 27.66 23.22
CA ASN A 3 -12.40 26.95 21.92
C ASN A 3 -11.57 25.66 21.94
N THR A 4 -12.23 24.51 22.04
CA THR A 4 -11.61 23.18 22.22
C THR A 4 -10.92 22.66 20.94
N LYS A 5 -11.06 23.40 19.82
CA LYS A 5 -10.53 23.01 18.51
C LYS A 5 -9.02 23.18 18.36
N HIS A 6 -8.41 24.10 19.11
CA HIS A 6 -6.99 24.41 18.94
C HIS A 6 -6.10 23.53 19.81
N LEU A 7 -4.94 23.15 19.22
CA LEU A 7 -3.86 22.51 19.95
C LEU A 7 -3.30 23.44 21.01
N THR A 8 -2.86 22.89 22.14
CA THR A 8 -2.03 23.64 23.08
C THR A 8 -0.68 23.99 22.45
N TYR A 9 -0.01 25.02 22.96
CA TYR A 9 1.33 25.39 22.50
C TYR A 9 2.33 24.22 22.57
N ARG A 10 2.22 23.35 23.59
CA ARG A 10 3.12 22.19 23.73
C ARG A 10 2.85 21.11 22.71
N GLU A 11 1.59 20.80 22.46
CA GLU A 11 1.19 19.85 21.40
C GLU A 11 1.69 20.34 20.03
N HIS A 12 1.39 21.61 19.71
CA HIS A 12 1.81 22.22 18.45
C HIS A 12 3.33 22.19 18.27
N ARG A 13 4.10 22.62 19.29
CA ARG A 13 5.55 22.61 19.25
C ARG A 13 6.12 21.20 19.09
N PHE A 14 5.54 20.23 19.81
CA PHE A 14 5.98 18.84 19.71
C PHE A 14 5.73 18.27 18.32
N LEU A 15 4.51 18.38 17.81
CA LEU A 15 4.14 17.85 16.50
C LEU A 15 4.98 18.47 15.38
N HIS A 16 5.19 19.79 15.41
CA HIS A 16 6.02 20.46 14.42
C HIS A 16 7.49 19.99 14.46
N GLY A 17 8.03 19.72 15.65
CA GLY A 17 9.42 19.27 15.80
C GLY A 17 9.63 17.77 15.54
N HIS A 18 8.64 16.93 15.87
CA HIS A 18 8.80 15.48 15.95
C HIS A 18 7.97 14.68 14.95
N LEU A 19 6.84 15.25 14.45
CA LEU A 19 5.96 14.60 13.48
C LEU A 19 5.74 15.49 12.24
N ASN A 20 6.83 15.92 11.62
CA ASN A 20 6.83 16.72 10.38
C ASN A 20 7.00 15.88 9.11
N ARG A 21 7.18 14.59 9.24
CA ARG A 21 7.31 13.58 8.17
C ARG A 21 6.82 12.24 8.68
N VAL A 22 6.57 11.31 7.76
CA VAL A 22 6.12 9.96 8.11
C VAL A 22 7.12 9.30 9.07
N ARG A 23 6.61 8.73 10.14
CA ARG A 23 7.33 7.92 11.12
C ARG A 23 6.91 6.47 10.97
N HIS A 24 7.83 5.57 11.20
CA HIS A 24 7.62 4.14 11.00
C HIS A 24 8.16 3.33 12.18
N ILE A 25 7.46 2.24 12.47
CA ILE A 25 7.87 1.22 13.41
C ILE A 25 7.45 -0.15 12.88
N THR A 26 8.27 -1.16 13.10
CA THR A 26 7.92 -2.57 12.89
C THR A 26 7.95 -3.25 14.24
N LEU A 27 6.83 -3.85 14.63
CA LEU A 27 6.69 -4.64 15.83
C LEU A 27 6.62 -6.11 15.43
N ASP A 28 7.24 -6.98 16.24
CA ASP A 28 7.26 -8.42 16.02
C ASP A 28 7.70 -8.81 14.59
N PRO A 29 8.91 -8.39 14.17
CA PRO A 29 9.36 -8.55 12.79
C PRO A 29 9.53 -10.02 12.37
N ASP A 30 9.78 -10.91 13.32
CA ASP A 30 10.01 -12.35 13.08
C ASP A 30 8.81 -13.22 13.46
N GLY A 31 7.76 -12.63 14.06
CA GLY A 31 6.54 -13.32 14.47
C GLY A 31 5.55 -13.51 13.32
N PRO A 32 4.56 -14.41 13.47
CA PRO A 32 3.47 -14.52 12.53
C PRO A 32 2.63 -13.24 12.55
N GLY A 33 2.40 -12.64 11.39
CA GLY A 33 1.64 -11.41 11.28
C GLY A 33 2.39 -10.21 11.82
N VAL A 34 3.51 -9.89 11.21
CA VAL A 34 4.29 -8.66 11.46
C VAL A 34 3.37 -7.42 11.48
N VAL A 35 3.62 -6.51 12.40
CA VAL A 35 2.87 -5.27 12.54
C VAL A 35 3.77 -4.10 12.14
N ARG A 36 3.49 -3.50 11.00
CA ARG A 36 4.17 -2.30 10.50
C ARG A 36 3.22 -1.12 10.63
N ILE A 37 3.66 -0.11 11.34
CA ILE A 37 2.86 1.09 11.62
C ILE A 37 3.57 2.29 11.01
N HIS A 38 2.88 2.98 10.11
CA HIS A 38 3.29 4.27 9.58
C HIS A 38 2.42 5.37 10.18
N LEU A 39 3.00 6.28 10.93
CA LEU A 39 2.32 7.45 11.45
C LEU A 39 2.52 8.62 10.48
N VAL A 40 1.42 9.08 9.89
CA VAL A 40 1.41 10.10 8.85
C VAL A 40 1.19 11.48 9.47
N PRO A 41 2.04 12.48 9.18
CA PRO A 41 1.85 13.85 9.64
C PRO A 41 0.59 14.46 9.03
N CYS A 42 -0.01 15.40 9.76
CA CYS A 42 -1.17 16.16 9.32
C CYS A 42 -0.78 17.62 9.04
N HIS A 43 -1.18 18.13 7.86
CA HIS A 43 -1.04 19.55 7.56
C HIS A 43 -2.09 20.36 8.36
N ARG A 44 -1.64 21.37 9.10
CA ARG A 44 -2.47 22.18 9.99
C ARG A 44 -3.29 21.34 10.99
N PRO A 45 -2.62 20.61 11.87
CA PRO A 45 -3.30 19.74 12.83
C PRO A 45 -4.16 20.54 13.81
N ASP A 46 -5.32 20.01 14.13
CA ASP A 46 -6.21 20.48 15.18
C ASP A 46 -6.76 19.29 16.00
N ARG A 47 -7.60 19.54 17.01
CA ARG A 47 -8.14 18.47 17.86
C ARG A 47 -9.30 17.68 17.23
N GLU A 48 -9.92 18.23 16.21
CA GLU A 48 -11.04 17.60 15.52
C GLU A 48 -10.57 16.74 14.34
N THR A 49 -9.40 17.08 13.79
CA THR A 49 -8.81 16.36 12.66
C THR A 49 -7.97 15.19 13.17
N PRO A 50 -8.30 13.97 12.79
CA PRO A 50 -7.50 12.82 13.17
C PRO A 50 -6.15 12.85 12.47
N PHE A 51 -5.10 12.40 13.18
CA PHE A 51 -3.88 11.91 12.58
C PHE A 51 -4.14 10.54 11.98
N THR A 52 -3.22 10.05 11.18
CA THR A 52 -3.41 8.81 10.43
C THR A 52 -2.31 7.82 10.76
N ALA A 53 -2.71 6.61 11.19
CA ALA A 53 -1.84 5.45 11.21
C ALA A 53 -2.20 4.55 10.03
N ILE A 54 -1.20 4.09 9.27
CA ILE A 54 -1.37 3.10 8.21
C ILE A 54 -0.68 1.82 8.68
N LEU A 55 -1.45 0.73 8.74
CA LEU A 55 -1.02 -0.55 9.25
C LEU A 55 -0.79 -1.51 8.09
N ASN A 56 0.39 -2.13 8.06
CA ASN A 56 0.79 -3.10 7.03
C ASN A 56 0.54 -2.61 5.59
N GLY A 57 0.54 -1.28 5.38
CA GLY A 57 0.29 -0.67 4.08
C GLY A 57 -1.16 -0.77 3.58
N GLN A 58 -2.12 -1.16 4.42
CA GLN A 58 -3.50 -1.45 4.02
C GLN A 58 -4.53 -0.72 4.90
N ASP A 59 -4.58 -1.00 6.19
CA ASP A 59 -5.59 -0.44 7.08
C ASP A 59 -5.23 0.97 7.52
N ILE A 60 -6.15 1.91 7.33
CA ILE A 60 -5.98 3.33 7.66
C ILE A 60 -6.82 3.65 8.89
N LEU A 61 -6.17 3.97 10.01
CA LEU A 61 -6.85 4.28 11.26
C LEU A 61 -6.68 5.75 11.66
N PRO A 62 -7.76 6.39 12.14
CA PRO A 62 -7.68 7.72 12.72
C PRO A 62 -7.08 7.67 14.13
N LEU A 63 -6.14 8.56 14.41
CA LEU A 63 -5.60 8.75 15.75
C LEU A 63 -5.91 10.16 16.24
N ASN A 64 -6.32 10.29 17.49
CA ASN A 64 -6.41 11.60 18.11
C ASN A 64 -5.01 12.18 18.42
N VAL A 65 -4.94 13.43 18.77
CA VAL A 65 -3.66 14.15 19.05
C VAL A 65 -2.84 13.46 20.12
N SER A 66 -3.47 12.98 21.20
CA SER A 66 -2.75 12.37 22.32
C SER A 66 -2.13 11.03 21.92
N TRP A 67 -2.84 10.22 21.15
CA TRP A 67 -2.31 8.96 20.62
C TRP A 67 -1.22 9.19 19.56
N ALA A 68 -1.36 10.19 18.69
CA ALA A 68 -0.32 10.54 17.73
C ALA A 68 0.99 10.97 18.44
N ILE A 69 0.88 11.75 19.51
CA ILE A 69 2.03 12.16 20.33
C ILE A 69 2.64 10.96 21.07
N LEU A 70 1.81 10.11 21.67
CA LEU A 70 2.24 8.93 22.40
C LEU A 70 2.97 7.93 21.47
N LEU A 71 2.39 7.66 20.29
CA LEU A 71 2.99 6.81 19.28
C LEU A 71 4.31 7.39 18.75
N THR A 72 4.39 8.72 18.54
CA THR A 72 5.63 9.38 18.14
C THR A 72 6.74 9.18 19.20
N ASN A 73 6.39 9.37 20.47
CA ASN A 73 7.35 9.16 21.56
C ASN A 73 7.79 7.69 21.68
N LEU A 74 6.89 6.74 21.42
CA LEU A 74 7.24 5.31 21.39
C LEU A 74 8.19 5.01 20.22
N ILE A 75 7.90 5.51 19.02
CA ILE A 75 8.78 5.33 17.85
C ILE A 75 10.17 5.91 18.12
N GLU A 76 10.26 7.09 18.75
CA GLU A 76 11.55 7.70 19.11
C GLU A 76 12.29 6.91 20.18
N ALA A 77 11.61 6.36 21.16
CA ALA A 77 12.21 5.51 22.18
C ALA A 77 12.74 4.18 21.62
N LEU A 78 12.09 3.67 20.57
CA LEU A 78 12.49 2.45 19.86
C LEU A 78 13.65 2.65 18.87
N HIS A 79 13.87 3.86 18.39
CA HIS A 79 14.87 4.14 17.37
C HIS A 79 16.29 3.60 17.70
N PRO A 80 16.81 3.68 18.95
CA PRO A 80 18.11 3.11 19.31
C PRO A 80 18.20 1.58 19.21
N TYR A 81 17.05 0.91 19.13
CA TYR A 81 16.93 -0.55 19.07
C TYR A 81 16.68 -1.06 17.64
N THR A 82 16.66 -0.18 16.64
CA THR A 82 16.47 -0.58 15.25
C THR A 82 17.48 -1.65 14.84
N GLY A 83 17.01 -2.79 14.32
CA GLY A 83 17.84 -3.94 13.92
C GLY A 83 18.44 -4.74 15.07
N LYS A 84 17.97 -4.55 16.31
CA LYS A 84 18.39 -5.31 17.48
C LYS A 84 17.20 -6.09 18.04
N GLU A 85 17.51 -7.24 18.64
CA GLU A 85 16.53 -7.96 19.46
C GLU A 85 16.19 -7.15 20.71
N ILE A 86 14.89 -6.99 21.00
CA ILE A 86 14.40 -6.26 22.17
C ILE A 86 14.02 -7.27 23.24
N ARG A 87 14.78 -7.30 24.34
CA ARG A 87 14.48 -8.15 25.49
C ARG A 87 13.29 -7.55 26.28
N PRO A 88 12.55 -8.37 27.06
CA PRO A 88 11.40 -7.88 27.86
C PRO A 88 11.73 -6.65 28.73
N GLN A 89 12.89 -6.65 29.39
CA GLN A 89 13.34 -5.52 30.22
C GLN A 89 13.64 -4.25 29.41
N ASP A 90 14.15 -4.39 28.17
CA ASP A 90 14.38 -3.27 27.27
C ASP A 90 13.03 -2.70 26.81
N TRP A 91 12.05 -3.56 26.56
CA TRP A 91 10.69 -3.16 26.20
C TRP A 91 10.01 -2.35 27.31
N GLU A 92 10.12 -2.77 28.57
CA GLU A 92 9.62 -2.01 29.73
C GLU A 92 10.27 -0.62 29.80
N ALA A 93 11.59 -0.55 29.61
CA ALA A 93 12.33 0.73 29.60
C ALA A 93 11.89 1.65 28.46
N ILE A 94 11.67 1.11 27.26
CA ILE A 94 11.17 1.84 26.09
C ILE A 94 9.77 2.42 26.36
N GLN A 95 8.86 1.61 26.92
CA GLN A 95 7.52 2.06 27.29
C GLN A 95 7.57 3.17 28.34
N ALA A 96 8.36 3.00 29.40
CA ALA A 96 8.55 4.00 30.46
C ALA A 96 9.11 5.32 29.89
N GLN A 97 10.06 5.26 28.95
CA GLN A 97 10.58 6.43 28.27
C GLN A 97 9.50 7.15 27.45
N ALA A 98 8.71 6.43 26.67
CA ALA A 98 7.60 6.99 25.86
C ALA A 98 6.54 7.66 26.75
N VAL A 99 6.16 7.01 27.84
CA VAL A 99 5.22 7.52 28.85
C VAL A 99 5.76 8.80 29.50
N SER A 100 7.01 8.78 29.95
CA SER A 100 7.68 9.94 30.57
C SER A 100 7.77 11.13 29.61
N ALA A 101 8.12 10.89 28.35
CA ALA A 101 8.17 11.94 27.32
C ALA A 101 6.78 12.53 27.07
N THR A 102 5.73 11.70 26.99
CA THR A 102 4.34 12.13 26.81
C THR A 102 3.85 12.94 28.01
N ARG A 103 4.21 12.53 29.22
CA ARG A 103 3.88 13.24 30.47
C ARG A 103 4.46 14.67 30.53
N LYS A 104 5.61 14.94 29.91
CA LYS A 104 6.18 16.30 29.79
C LYS A 104 5.29 17.24 28.98
N ILE A 105 4.50 16.70 28.05
CA ILE A 105 3.53 17.46 27.24
C ILE A 105 2.22 17.59 28.00
N TYR A 106 1.70 16.50 28.56
CA TYR A 106 0.45 16.42 29.31
C TYR A 106 0.70 16.41 30.83
N ARG A 107 1.20 17.53 31.37
CA ARG A 107 1.66 17.65 32.78
C ARG A 107 0.62 17.32 33.85
N LYS A 108 -0.68 17.35 33.50
CA LYS A 108 -1.78 17.04 34.43
C LYS A 108 -2.26 15.60 34.34
N ALA A 109 -1.79 14.81 33.36
CA ALA A 109 -2.16 13.42 33.24
C ALA A 109 -1.36 12.57 34.23
N GLU A 110 -1.97 11.59 34.82
CA GLU A 110 -1.28 10.61 35.67
C GLU A 110 -0.47 9.62 34.83
N TYR A 111 0.66 9.15 35.35
CA TYR A 111 1.51 8.16 34.66
C TYR A 111 0.71 6.90 34.31
N ALA A 112 -0.04 6.34 35.26
CA ALA A 112 -0.86 5.16 35.07
C ALA A 112 -1.89 5.31 33.93
N GLN A 113 -2.44 6.51 33.75
CA GLN A 113 -3.39 6.78 32.65
C GLN A 113 -2.66 6.73 31.29
N ILE A 114 -1.47 7.31 31.18
CA ILE A 114 -0.70 7.29 29.93
C ILE A 114 -0.21 5.88 29.61
N GLU A 115 0.16 5.09 30.62
CA GLU A 115 0.51 3.66 30.46
C GLU A 115 -0.67 2.85 29.95
N SER A 116 -1.85 3.04 30.55
CA SER A 116 -3.09 2.40 30.10
C SER A 116 -3.45 2.78 28.66
N ASP A 117 -3.31 4.07 28.31
CA ASP A 117 -3.55 4.57 26.95
C ASP A 117 -2.54 3.96 25.95
N LEU A 118 -1.27 3.78 26.34
CA LEU A 118 -0.24 3.15 25.51
C LEU A 118 -0.60 1.68 25.22
N GLN A 119 -0.99 0.94 26.25
CA GLN A 119 -1.37 -0.46 26.09
C GLN A 119 -2.62 -0.60 25.22
N ALA A 120 -3.65 0.20 25.48
CA ALA A 120 -4.88 0.19 24.69
C ALA A 120 -4.63 0.56 23.21
N MET A 121 -3.73 1.51 22.94
CA MET A 121 -3.34 1.90 21.59
C MET A 121 -2.61 0.74 20.89
N LEU A 122 -1.63 0.14 21.53
CA LEU A 122 -0.86 -0.98 20.95
C LEU A 122 -1.76 -2.19 20.67
N ASP A 123 -2.62 -2.57 21.63
CA ASP A 123 -3.58 -3.65 21.45
C ASP A 123 -4.52 -3.41 20.26
N CYS A 124 -5.01 -2.17 20.13
CA CYS A 124 -5.86 -1.77 19.03
C CYS A 124 -5.13 -1.88 17.68
N LEU A 125 -3.96 -1.23 17.57
CA LEU A 125 -3.20 -1.21 16.31
C LEU A 125 -2.72 -2.59 15.89
N CYS A 126 -2.21 -3.40 16.84
CA CYS A 126 -1.76 -4.76 16.56
C CYS A 126 -2.91 -5.69 16.17
N THR A 127 -4.07 -5.58 16.83
CA THR A 127 -5.25 -6.39 16.51
C THR A 127 -5.73 -6.11 15.09
N VAL A 128 -5.87 -4.83 14.71
CA VAL A 128 -6.29 -4.45 13.34
C VAL A 128 -5.25 -4.89 12.31
N ALA A 129 -3.97 -4.64 12.55
CA ALA A 129 -2.89 -5.02 11.63
C ALA A 129 -2.85 -6.52 11.33
N ARG A 130 -3.31 -7.35 12.29
CA ARG A 130 -3.45 -8.82 12.15
C ARG A 130 -4.83 -9.26 11.62
N GLY A 131 -5.67 -8.31 11.20
CA GLY A 131 -7.00 -8.57 10.65
C GLY A 131 -8.08 -8.92 11.69
N GLY A 132 -7.83 -8.64 12.96
CA GLY A 132 -8.78 -8.82 14.06
C GLY A 132 -9.69 -7.59 14.27
N THR A 133 -10.71 -7.76 15.12
CA THR A 133 -11.58 -6.66 15.55
C THR A 133 -11.13 -6.16 16.92
N PRO A 134 -10.72 -4.89 17.06
CA PRO A 134 -10.28 -4.34 18.33
C PRO A 134 -11.45 -4.14 19.29
N THR A 135 -11.17 -4.15 20.60
CA THR A 135 -12.16 -3.86 21.64
C THR A 135 -12.60 -2.39 21.64
N LEU A 136 -11.73 -1.50 21.21
CA LEU A 136 -12.04 -0.09 21.03
C LEU A 136 -12.85 0.13 19.76
N ALA A 137 -13.91 0.93 19.85
CA ALA A 137 -14.74 1.31 18.70
C ALA A 137 -14.01 2.32 17.80
N ILE A 138 -13.01 1.83 17.05
CA ILE A 138 -12.32 2.61 16.03
C ILE A 138 -12.82 2.15 14.66
N GLN A 139 -13.13 3.12 13.80
CA GLN A 139 -13.55 2.82 12.43
C GLN A 139 -12.39 3.12 11.48
N PRO A 140 -12.06 2.20 10.56
CA PRO A 140 -11.10 2.49 9.49
C PRO A 140 -11.48 3.75 8.72
N MET A 141 -10.49 4.53 8.35
CA MET A 141 -10.66 5.77 7.61
C MET A 141 -10.27 5.58 6.16
N GLN A 142 -11.05 6.14 5.25
CA GLN A 142 -10.73 6.11 3.84
C GLN A 142 -9.74 7.21 3.47
N LEU A 143 -8.94 6.98 2.42
CA LEU A 143 -7.96 7.93 1.90
C LEU A 143 -8.58 9.34 1.68
N ALA A 144 -9.77 9.43 1.11
CA ALA A 144 -10.47 10.69 0.87
C ALA A 144 -10.71 11.52 2.14
N ALA A 145 -10.88 10.85 3.29
CA ALA A 145 -11.18 11.52 4.56
C ALA A 145 -9.98 12.33 5.10
N TYR A 146 -8.75 11.92 4.79
CA TYR A 146 -7.56 12.66 5.23
C TYR A 146 -6.78 13.34 4.09
N ALA A 147 -7.16 13.12 2.83
CA ALA A 147 -6.45 13.65 1.67
C ALA A 147 -6.22 15.18 1.73
N SER A 148 -7.21 15.94 2.19
CA SER A 148 -7.11 17.41 2.35
C SER A 148 -6.13 17.86 3.44
N ARG A 149 -5.63 16.95 4.25
CA ARG A 149 -4.71 17.19 5.38
C ARG A 149 -3.31 16.63 5.15
N MET A 150 -3.05 16.05 3.98
CA MET A 150 -1.73 15.55 3.60
C MET A 150 -0.73 16.68 3.46
N VAL A 151 0.51 16.39 3.81
CA VAL A 151 1.64 17.32 3.64
C VAL A 151 2.14 17.33 2.20
N GLY A 152 2.12 16.15 1.57
CA GLY A 152 2.50 15.93 0.17
C GLY A 152 1.59 14.91 -0.51
N PRO A 153 1.87 14.50 -1.74
CA PRO A 153 1.12 13.45 -2.42
C PRO A 153 1.04 12.18 -1.55
N HIS A 154 -0.13 11.56 -1.52
CA HIS A 154 -0.25 10.30 -0.78
C HIS A 154 0.65 9.22 -1.37
N ARG A 155 0.66 9.11 -2.69
CA ARG A 155 1.39 8.06 -3.41
C ARG A 155 2.26 8.61 -4.52
N MET A 156 3.47 8.07 -4.61
CA MET A 156 4.38 8.23 -5.74
C MET A 156 4.68 6.85 -6.32
N ASP A 157 4.33 6.64 -7.58
CA ASP A 157 4.67 5.41 -8.30
C ASP A 157 6.06 5.59 -8.93
N LEU A 158 7.01 4.76 -8.55
CA LEU A 158 8.37 4.75 -9.08
C LEU A 158 8.45 3.67 -10.17
N MET A 159 8.47 4.10 -11.43
CA MET A 159 8.60 3.21 -12.57
C MET A 159 10.09 2.85 -12.73
N VAL A 160 10.59 1.97 -11.84
CA VAL A 160 12.02 1.67 -11.73
C VAL A 160 12.58 0.84 -12.88
N SER A 161 11.71 0.28 -13.72
CA SER A 161 12.07 -0.57 -14.85
C SER A 161 11.32 -0.15 -16.10
N SER A 162 12.03 -0.04 -17.22
CA SER A 162 11.46 0.25 -18.55
C SER A 162 10.88 -1.00 -19.18
N MET A 163 9.90 -0.84 -20.09
CA MET A 163 9.35 -1.95 -20.88
C MET A 163 10.33 -2.43 -21.95
N VAL A 164 11.13 -1.50 -22.49
CA VAL A 164 12.14 -1.74 -23.53
C VAL A 164 13.46 -1.21 -23.03
N LYS A 165 14.50 -2.06 -23.08
CA LYS A 165 15.87 -1.73 -22.71
C LYS A 165 16.80 -2.14 -23.82
N ASP A 166 17.73 -1.28 -24.21
CA ASP A 166 18.68 -1.51 -25.29
C ASP A 166 18.01 -1.99 -26.61
N GLY A 167 16.81 -1.43 -26.89
CA GLY A 167 16.02 -1.77 -28.09
C GLY A 167 15.28 -3.11 -28.02
N ALA A 168 15.39 -3.87 -26.92
CA ALA A 168 14.73 -5.15 -26.74
C ALA A 168 13.63 -5.06 -25.65
N TRP A 169 12.59 -5.88 -25.82
CA TRP A 169 11.56 -6.05 -24.80
C TRP A 169 12.16 -6.59 -23.51
N HIS A 170 11.98 -5.87 -22.41
CA HIS A 170 12.65 -6.17 -21.14
C HIS A 170 11.75 -6.88 -20.12
N CYS A 171 10.43 -6.61 -20.11
CA CYS A 171 9.53 -7.32 -19.22
C CYS A 171 9.48 -8.82 -19.55
N ASN A 172 9.44 -9.71 -18.56
CA ASN A 172 9.36 -11.17 -18.71
C ASN A 172 7.96 -11.69 -19.05
N GLN A 173 6.99 -10.78 -19.32
CA GLN A 173 5.68 -11.06 -19.90
C GLN A 173 5.44 -10.15 -21.11
N LYS A 174 4.50 -10.56 -21.97
CA LYS A 174 4.06 -9.80 -23.17
C LYS A 174 2.54 -9.62 -23.14
N CYS A 175 2.05 -9.04 -22.05
CA CYS A 175 0.62 -8.93 -21.79
C CYS A 175 -0.14 -8.27 -22.96
N LEU A 176 -1.25 -8.89 -23.37
CA LEU A 176 -2.13 -8.41 -24.43
C LEU A 176 -2.62 -6.98 -24.18
N HIS A 177 -2.89 -6.64 -22.94
CA HIS A 177 -3.45 -5.35 -22.51
C HIS A 177 -2.45 -4.47 -21.75
N CYS A 178 -1.14 -4.63 -21.98
CA CYS A 178 -0.15 -3.83 -21.29
C CYS A 178 -0.31 -2.35 -21.65
N TYR A 179 -0.84 -1.55 -20.72
CA TYR A 179 -1.02 -0.11 -20.92
C TYR A 179 0.30 0.66 -20.97
N ALA A 180 1.37 0.12 -20.38
CA ALA A 180 2.69 0.74 -20.36
C ALA A 180 3.50 0.46 -21.64
N ALA A 181 3.12 -0.54 -22.44
CA ALA A 181 3.78 -0.83 -23.72
C ALA A 181 3.50 0.24 -24.76
N ASN A 182 4.42 0.44 -25.69
CA ASN A 182 4.26 1.37 -26.82
C ASN A 182 3.91 2.83 -26.39
N GLN A 183 4.32 3.22 -25.18
CA GLN A 183 4.23 4.59 -24.70
C GLN A 183 5.55 5.32 -24.87
N PRO A 184 5.57 6.67 -25.01
CA PRO A 184 6.81 7.42 -25.15
C PRO A 184 7.84 7.16 -24.07
N LEU A 185 7.39 6.90 -22.83
CA LEU A 185 8.27 6.60 -21.69
C LEU A 185 8.50 5.10 -21.43
N SER A 186 8.06 4.23 -22.34
CA SER A 186 8.28 2.78 -22.20
C SER A 186 9.70 2.34 -22.55
N ALA A 187 10.45 3.16 -23.27
CA ALA A 187 11.79 2.84 -23.82
C ALA A 187 12.83 3.90 -23.45
N VAL A 188 12.56 4.72 -22.41
CA VAL A 188 13.54 5.70 -21.93
C VAL A 188 14.64 5.02 -21.12
N PRO A 189 15.85 5.62 -21.04
CA PRO A 189 16.92 5.12 -20.17
C PRO A 189 16.47 5.03 -18.71
N GLU A 190 16.90 3.99 -18.02
CA GLU A 190 16.63 3.85 -16.60
C GLU A 190 17.64 4.65 -15.77
N LEU A 191 17.16 5.30 -14.71
CA LEU A 191 18.02 5.84 -13.67
C LEU A 191 18.82 4.71 -13.02
N ASP A 192 20.07 5.00 -12.65
CA ASP A 192 20.90 4.09 -11.86
C ASP A 192 20.46 4.04 -10.38
N THR A 193 21.12 3.21 -9.59
CA THR A 193 20.80 3.01 -8.18
C THR A 193 20.89 4.31 -7.39
N ASP A 194 21.98 5.08 -7.55
CA ASP A 194 22.22 6.28 -6.75
C ASP A 194 21.22 7.40 -7.12
N GLN A 195 20.86 7.49 -8.39
CA GLN A 195 19.84 8.41 -8.86
C GLN A 195 18.46 8.05 -8.27
N TRP A 196 18.07 6.77 -8.23
CA TRP A 196 16.83 6.34 -7.57
C TRP A 196 16.85 6.60 -6.07
N LEU A 197 17.99 6.36 -5.39
CA LEU A 197 18.12 6.72 -3.97
C LEU A 197 17.92 8.23 -3.73
N ALA A 198 18.43 9.07 -4.63
CA ALA A 198 18.21 10.51 -4.57
C ALA A 198 16.73 10.89 -4.80
N VAL A 199 16.01 10.18 -5.69
CA VAL A 199 14.55 10.36 -5.90
C VAL A 199 13.80 9.97 -4.64
N ILE A 200 14.11 8.84 -4.01
CA ILE A 200 13.48 8.39 -2.75
C ILE A 200 13.66 9.46 -1.65
N GLU A 201 14.86 10.02 -1.49
CA GLU A 201 15.10 11.07 -0.48
C GLU A 201 14.34 12.38 -0.81
N LYS A 202 14.21 12.75 -2.09
CA LYS A 202 13.36 13.88 -2.50
C LYS A 202 11.89 13.63 -2.17
N CYS A 203 11.38 12.42 -2.41
CA CYS A 203 10.00 12.04 -2.02
C CYS A 203 9.81 12.16 -0.50
N ARG A 204 10.80 11.74 0.29
CA ARG A 204 10.80 11.90 1.75
C ARG A 204 10.74 13.36 2.17
N SER A 205 11.57 14.19 1.56
CA SER A 205 11.61 15.63 1.83
C SER A 205 10.31 16.33 1.42
N ALA A 206 9.64 15.86 0.36
CA ALA A 206 8.36 16.36 -0.10
C ALA A 206 7.15 15.90 0.74
N GLY A 207 7.36 15.02 1.73
CA GLY A 207 6.28 14.52 2.60
C GLY A 207 5.39 13.47 1.94
N VAL A 208 5.87 12.76 0.91
CA VAL A 208 5.17 11.64 0.30
C VAL A 208 4.93 10.55 1.34
N THR A 209 3.73 9.96 1.34
CA THR A 209 3.36 8.92 2.33
C THR A 209 3.67 7.52 1.84
N GLN A 210 3.39 7.22 0.56
CA GLN A 210 3.53 5.88 -0.02
C GLN A 210 4.42 5.91 -1.26
N LEU A 211 5.32 4.93 -1.38
CA LEU A 211 6.03 4.63 -2.61
C LEU A 211 5.58 3.29 -3.18
N THR A 212 5.27 3.26 -4.48
CA THR A 212 4.95 2.04 -5.20
C THR A 212 6.04 1.75 -6.22
N PHE A 213 6.79 0.68 -6.05
CA PHE A 213 7.76 0.21 -7.04
C PHE A 213 7.02 -0.52 -8.16
N THR A 214 7.19 -0.05 -9.39
CA THR A 214 6.51 -0.54 -10.57
C THR A 214 7.39 -0.32 -11.82
N GLY A 215 6.83 -0.44 -13.01
CA GLY A 215 7.53 -0.22 -14.27
C GLY A 215 7.12 -1.23 -15.33
N GLY A 216 8.08 -1.77 -16.06
CA GLY A 216 7.90 -2.97 -16.86
C GLY A 216 7.67 -4.16 -15.92
N GLU A 217 8.76 -4.70 -15.39
CA GLU A 217 8.73 -5.64 -14.28
C GLU A 217 9.84 -5.29 -13.30
N PRO A 218 9.49 -4.72 -12.12
CA PRO A 218 10.49 -4.22 -11.17
C PRO A 218 11.37 -5.30 -10.57
N THR A 219 10.89 -6.56 -10.49
CA THR A 219 11.67 -7.68 -9.94
C THR A 219 12.82 -8.13 -10.84
N LEU A 220 12.92 -7.63 -12.06
CA LEU A 220 14.08 -7.83 -12.93
C LEU A 220 15.25 -6.90 -12.59
N ARG A 221 15.04 -5.87 -11.75
CA ARG A 221 16.12 -5.00 -11.29
C ARG A 221 16.94 -5.68 -10.21
N HIS A 222 18.25 -5.73 -10.42
CA HIS A 222 19.18 -6.35 -9.45
C HIS A 222 19.30 -5.60 -8.13
N ASP A 223 19.01 -4.30 -8.12
CA ASP A 223 19.12 -3.40 -6.96
C ASP A 223 17.76 -3.13 -6.28
N LEU A 224 16.68 -3.80 -6.68
CA LEU A 224 15.33 -3.59 -6.14
C LEU A 224 15.31 -3.65 -4.61
N ILE A 225 15.95 -4.66 -4.02
CA ILE A 225 16.00 -4.83 -2.56
C ILE A 225 16.62 -3.61 -1.88
N LYS A 226 17.72 -3.07 -2.43
CA LYS A 226 18.38 -1.87 -1.92
C LYS A 226 17.46 -0.64 -1.99
N LEU A 227 16.69 -0.49 -3.07
CA LEU A 227 15.74 0.61 -3.23
C LEU A 227 14.59 0.49 -2.22
N VAL A 228 14.04 -0.71 -2.02
CA VAL A 228 12.99 -0.97 -1.01
C VAL A 228 13.52 -0.67 0.39
N GLN A 229 14.72 -1.11 0.72
CA GLN A 229 15.35 -0.83 2.02
C GLN A 229 15.55 0.67 2.28
N ALA A 230 15.92 1.45 1.26
CA ALA A 230 16.01 2.90 1.37
C ALA A 230 14.65 3.59 1.59
N ALA A 231 13.57 2.92 1.20
CA ALA A 231 12.21 3.42 1.30
C ALA A 231 11.48 3.00 2.60
N GLN A 232 12.12 2.38 3.58
CA GLN A 232 11.50 1.85 4.81
C GLN A 232 10.63 2.86 5.60
N TRP A 233 10.84 4.16 5.39
CA TRP A 233 10.08 5.24 6.03
C TRP A 233 8.68 5.45 5.46
N PHE A 234 8.46 4.99 4.23
CA PHE A 234 7.20 5.10 3.53
C PHE A 234 6.36 3.84 3.72
N VAL A 235 5.06 3.95 3.49
CA VAL A 235 4.29 2.78 3.09
C VAL A 235 4.84 2.32 1.75
N THR A 236 5.35 1.09 1.68
CA THR A 236 5.99 0.57 0.47
C THR A 236 5.15 -0.52 -0.18
N ARG A 237 4.94 -0.39 -1.49
CA ARG A 237 4.23 -1.38 -2.30
C ARG A 237 5.08 -1.79 -3.49
N LEU A 238 5.00 -3.07 -3.84
CA LEU A 238 5.56 -3.62 -5.08
C LEU A 238 4.42 -4.08 -5.98
N ASN A 239 4.32 -3.51 -7.19
CA ASN A 239 3.42 -3.99 -8.23
C ASN A 239 4.22 -4.84 -9.21
N THR A 240 3.88 -6.12 -9.32
CA THR A 240 4.64 -7.12 -10.09
C THR A 240 3.73 -8.12 -10.78
N ASN A 241 4.25 -8.79 -11.80
CA ASN A 241 3.60 -9.96 -12.37
C ASN A 241 3.82 -11.25 -11.54
N GLY A 242 4.63 -11.20 -10.50
CA GLY A 242 4.85 -12.27 -9.54
C GLY A 242 5.80 -13.39 -9.96
N ARG A 243 6.18 -13.50 -11.23
CA ARG A 243 6.97 -14.64 -11.76
C ARG A 243 8.36 -14.79 -11.14
N MET A 244 8.97 -13.69 -10.71
CA MET A 244 10.31 -13.68 -10.09
C MET A 244 10.27 -13.71 -8.56
N LEU A 245 9.11 -13.79 -7.94
CA LEU A 245 8.94 -13.85 -6.48
C LEU A 245 9.37 -15.24 -5.95
N THR A 246 10.68 -15.48 -5.94
CA THR A 246 11.25 -16.66 -5.29
C THR A 246 11.13 -16.55 -3.77
N SER A 247 11.18 -17.68 -3.06
CA SER A 247 11.17 -17.70 -1.59
C SER A 247 12.28 -16.82 -0.98
N MET A 248 13.46 -16.80 -1.60
CA MET A 248 14.58 -15.95 -1.16
C MET A 248 14.26 -14.47 -1.36
N MET A 249 13.84 -14.07 -2.56
CA MET A 249 13.49 -12.68 -2.86
C MET A 249 12.38 -12.17 -1.93
N CYS A 250 11.35 -12.98 -1.65
CA CYS A 250 10.27 -12.59 -0.75
C CYS A 250 10.79 -12.34 0.68
N LYS A 251 11.68 -13.19 1.19
CA LYS A 251 12.33 -12.98 2.50
C LYS A 251 13.19 -11.71 2.53
N GLU A 252 13.94 -11.44 1.46
CA GLU A 252 14.76 -10.22 1.34
C GLU A 252 13.88 -8.96 1.25
N LEU A 253 12.78 -8.99 0.47
CA LEU A 253 11.82 -7.90 0.39
C LEU A 253 11.18 -7.61 1.76
N ARG A 254 10.79 -8.66 2.49
CA ARG A 254 10.28 -8.51 3.85
C ARG A 254 11.33 -7.89 4.78
N ALA A 255 12.55 -8.41 4.79
CA ALA A 255 13.65 -7.87 5.60
C ALA A 255 13.99 -6.42 5.22
N ALA A 256 13.84 -6.04 3.94
CA ALA A 256 13.98 -4.68 3.45
C ALA A 256 12.82 -3.76 3.83
N SER A 257 11.80 -4.27 4.55
CA SER A 257 10.64 -3.50 5.01
C SER A 257 9.58 -3.21 3.93
N LEU A 258 9.37 -4.13 2.98
CA LEU A 258 8.23 -4.05 2.06
C LEU A 258 6.92 -4.31 2.83
N ASP A 259 5.94 -3.41 2.68
CA ASP A 259 4.63 -3.53 3.32
C ASP A 259 3.67 -4.43 2.55
N ALA A 260 3.59 -4.27 1.23
CA ALA A 260 2.62 -4.99 0.42
C ALA A 260 3.12 -5.32 -0.98
N VAL A 261 2.67 -6.46 -1.49
CA VAL A 261 2.86 -6.89 -2.88
C VAL A 261 1.50 -6.95 -3.57
N GLN A 262 1.38 -6.27 -4.71
CA GLN A 262 0.23 -6.41 -5.59
C GLN A 262 0.64 -7.22 -6.81
N VAL A 263 0.05 -8.41 -6.96
CA VAL A 263 0.33 -9.31 -8.09
C VAL A 263 -0.77 -9.18 -9.13
N THR A 264 -0.39 -8.95 -10.39
CA THR A 264 -1.33 -9.00 -11.51
C THR A 264 -1.67 -10.44 -11.85
N PHE A 265 -2.94 -10.81 -11.67
CA PHE A 265 -3.41 -12.18 -11.88
C PHE A 265 -4.73 -12.16 -12.68
N TYR A 266 -4.70 -12.67 -13.90
CA TYR A 266 -5.81 -12.47 -14.84
C TYR A 266 -6.93 -13.50 -14.73
N SER A 267 -6.63 -14.75 -14.39
CA SER A 267 -7.61 -15.85 -14.34
C SER A 267 -7.13 -16.96 -13.42
N ALA A 268 -8.06 -17.66 -12.80
CA ALA A 268 -7.81 -18.91 -12.10
C ALA A 268 -7.57 -20.10 -13.08
N GLU A 269 -7.88 -19.92 -14.36
CA GLU A 269 -7.61 -20.88 -15.43
C GLU A 269 -6.28 -20.56 -16.09
N ALA A 270 -5.37 -21.56 -16.11
CA ALA A 270 -4.01 -21.40 -16.59
C ALA A 270 -3.96 -20.99 -18.09
N GLU A 271 -4.79 -21.55 -18.92
CA GLU A 271 -4.83 -21.25 -20.36
C GLU A 271 -5.22 -19.79 -20.61
N ILE A 272 -6.25 -19.28 -19.91
CA ILE A 272 -6.73 -17.90 -20.04
C ILE A 272 -5.67 -16.93 -19.51
N HIS A 273 -5.08 -17.25 -18.34
CA HIS A 273 -3.99 -16.43 -17.78
C HIS A 273 -2.82 -16.34 -18.76
N ASN A 274 -2.32 -17.47 -19.24
CA ASN A 274 -1.18 -17.55 -20.17
C ASN A 274 -1.45 -16.82 -21.49
N GLN A 275 -2.67 -16.94 -22.03
CA GLN A 275 -3.09 -16.18 -23.21
C GLN A 275 -2.99 -14.67 -22.97
N LEU A 276 -3.47 -14.18 -21.83
CA LEU A 276 -3.51 -12.76 -21.51
C LEU A 276 -2.15 -12.17 -21.18
N VAL A 277 -1.25 -12.94 -20.55
CA VAL A 277 0.12 -12.49 -20.25
C VAL A 277 1.10 -12.77 -21.39
N GLY A 278 0.69 -13.52 -22.42
CA GLY A 278 1.47 -13.80 -23.64
C GLY A 278 2.68 -14.69 -23.44
N VAL A 279 2.71 -15.47 -22.36
CA VAL A 279 3.75 -16.45 -22.01
C VAL A 279 3.15 -17.55 -21.14
N ASP A 280 3.81 -18.70 -21.04
CA ASP A 280 3.50 -19.72 -20.04
C ASP A 280 4.00 -19.23 -18.67
N GLY A 281 3.12 -18.56 -17.92
CA GLY A 281 3.48 -17.85 -16.69
C GLY A 281 2.57 -18.12 -15.49
N TYR A 282 1.48 -18.88 -15.68
CA TYR A 282 0.50 -19.12 -14.63
C TYR A 282 1.10 -19.74 -13.37
N ASN A 283 1.82 -20.85 -13.54
CA ASN A 283 2.44 -21.55 -12.42
C ASN A 283 3.51 -20.72 -11.71
N ASP A 284 4.33 -19.98 -12.48
CA ASP A 284 5.34 -19.09 -11.90
C ASP A 284 4.69 -17.99 -11.05
N THR A 285 3.62 -17.36 -11.58
CA THR A 285 2.88 -16.31 -10.87
C THR A 285 2.21 -16.86 -9.61
N LEU A 286 1.55 -18.01 -9.70
CA LEU A 286 0.90 -18.66 -8.56
C LEU A 286 1.92 -19.06 -7.48
N ASN A 287 3.06 -19.65 -7.88
CA ASN A 287 4.16 -19.95 -6.97
C ASN A 287 4.72 -18.69 -6.31
N GLY A 288 4.84 -17.59 -7.06
CA GLY A 288 5.23 -16.29 -6.53
C GLY A 288 4.28 -15.77 -5.46
N ILE A 289 2.97 -15.92 -5.66
CA ILE A 289 1.94 -15.58 -4.65
C ILE A 289 2.14 -16.43 -3.39
N HIS A 290 2.29 -17.76 -3.53
CA HIS A 290 2.55 -18.65 -2.39
C HIS A 290 3.83 -18.28 -1.63
N ASN A 291 4.92 -17.98 -2.34
CA ASN A 291 6.18 -17.57 -1.73
C ASN A 291 6.05 -16.25 -0.96
N ALA A 292 5.30 -15.29 -1.50
CA ALA A 292 5.05 -14.00 -0.84
C ALA A 292 4.23 -14.18 0.45
N LEU A 293 3.16 -14.98 0.39
CA LEU A 293 2.36 -15.32 1.57
C LEU A 293 3.18 -16.09 2.62
N ALA A 294 3.99 -17.06 2.20
CA ALA A 294 4.86 -17.83 3.09
C ALA A 294 5.97 -16.99 3.74
N ALA A 295 6.33 -15.86 3.14
CA ALA A 295 7.24 -14.86 3.70
C ALA A 295 6.53 -13.80 4.55
N ASP A 296 5.22 -13.96 4.83
CA ASP A 296 4.40 -12.99 5.57
C ASP A 296 4.33 -11.58 4.91
N LEU A 297 4.40 -11.51 3.61
CA LEU A 297 4.12 -10.28 2.88
C LEU A 297 2.61 -10.11 2.71
N ASN A 298 2.11 -8.88 2.82
CA ASN A 298 0.71 -8.60 2.51
C ASN A 298 0.51 -8.66 1.00
N VAL A 299 -0.25 -9.66 0.54
CA VAL A 299 -0.51 -9.88 -0.88
C VAL A 299 -1.89 -9.36 -1.25
N SER A 300 -1.98 -8.64 -2.36
CA SER A 300 -3.23 -8.31 -3.04
C SER A 300 -3.15 -8.74 -4.50
N LEU A 301 -4.31 -9.06 -5.10
CA LEU A 301 -4.38 -9.38 -6.53
C LEU A 301 -4.96 -8.21 -7.30
N ASN A 302 -4.46 -7.99 -8.52
CA ASN A 302 -5.02 -7.03 -9.46
C ASN A 302 -5.42 -7.73 -10.76
N THR A 303 -6.70 -7.56 -11.16
CA THR A 303 -7.24 -8.21 -12.35
C THR A 303 -7.83 -7.18 -13.31
N PRO A 304 -7.13 -6.82 -14.40
CA PRO A 304 -7.74 -6.11 -15.51
C PRO A 304 -8.75 -7.03 -16.21
N LEU A 305 -10.00 -6.57 -16.33
CA LEU A 305 -11.13 -7.36 -16.85
C LEU A 305 -11.37 -7.13 -18.34
N CYS A 306 -11.56 -8.22 -19.07
CA CYS A 306 -11.95 -8.24 -20.47
C CYS A 306 -12.87 -9.44 -20.76
N SER A 307 -13.33 -9.59 -22.00
CA SER A 307 -14.24 -10.69 -22.37
C SER A 307 -13.61 -12.08 -22.26
N LEU A 308 -12.27 -12.16 -22.26
CA LEU A 308 -11.55 -13.44 -22.15
C LEU A 308 -11.50 -13.97 -20.70
N ASN A 309 -11.57 -13.12 -19.69
CA ASN A 309 -11.51 -13.48 -18.28
C ASN A 309 -12.73 -13.04 -17.48
N ARG A 310 -13.93 -13.21 -18.04
CA ARG A 310 -15.20 -12.84 -17.38
C ARG A 310 -15.49 -13.65 -16.10
N ASP A 311 -14.92 -14.83 -15.92
CA ASP A 311 -15.03 -15.59 -14.68
C ASP A 311 -14.14 -15.00 -13.57
N TYR A 312 -14.41 -13.75 -13.21
CA TYR A 312 -13.71 -13.07 -12.11
C TYR A 312 -14.03 -13.69 -10.75
N LEU A 313 -15.22 -14.28 -10.59
CA LEU A 313 -15.60 -14.98 -9.36
C LEU A 313 -14.61 -16.09 -8.98
N SER A 314 -14.10 -16.84 -9.95
CA SER A 314 -13.10 -17.89 -9.71
C SER A 314 -11.77 -17.33 -9.18
N VAL A 315 -11.35 -16.14 -9.63
CA VAL A 315 -10.19 -15.45 -9.08
C VAL A 315 -10.44 -15.03 -7.63
N VAL A 316 -11.63 -14.51 -7.31
CA VAL A 316 -12.01 -14.11 -5.95
C VAL A 316 -12.07 -15.33 -5.01
N LYS A 317 -12.61 -16.46 -5.47
CA LYS A 317 -12.62 -17.73 -4.71
C LYS A 317 -11.21 -18.27 -4.46
N LEU A 318 -10.34 -18.21 -5.47
CA LEU A 318 -8.93 -18.58 -5.31
C LEU A 318 -8.24 -17.68 -4.28
N ALA A 319 -8.42 -16.36 -4.37
CA ALA A 319 -7.88 -15.41 -3.39
C ALA A 319 -8.36 -15.73 -1.96
N HIS A 320 -9.66 -16.04 -1.80
CA HIS A 320 -10.22 -16.47 -0.51
C HIS A 320 -9.53 -17.72 0.03
N THR A 321 -9.37 -18.75 -0.81
CA THR A 321 -8.68 -20.00 -0.44
C THR A 321 -7.23 -19.76 -0.01
N LEU A 322 -6.58 -18.77 -0.60
CA LEU A 322 -5.20 -18.35 -0.26
C LEU A 322 -5.12 -17.41 0.96
N GLY A 323 -6.24 -17.01 1.53
CA GLY A 323 -6.30 -16.06 2.65
C GLY A 323 -6.05 -14.60 2.24
N ILE A 324 -6.13 -14.28 0.94
CA ILE A 324 -5.95 -12.92 0.42
C ILE A 324 -7.27 -12.14 0.59
N ARG A 325 -7.21 -11.03 1.35
CA ARG A 325 -8.38 -10.22 1.69
C ARG A 325 -8.63 -9.04 0.75
N TYR A 326 -7.62 -8.58 0.01
CA TYR A 326 -7.70 -7.37 -0.79
C TYR A 326 -7.48 -7.67 -2.27
N LEU A 327 -8.45 -7.31 -3.08
CA LEU A 327 -8.38 -7.42 -4.54
C LEU A 327 -8.67 -6.06 -5.17
N THR A 328 -8.05 -5.85 -6.32
CA THR A 328 -8.40 -4.74 -7.21
C THR A 328 -8.77 -5.28 -8.57
N CYS A 329 -9.70 -4.63 -9.22
CA CYS A 329 -10.04 -4.89 -10.62
C CYS A 329 -10.26 -3.57 -11.36
N SER A 330 -10.21 -3.63 -12.67
CA SER A 330 -10.46 -2.48 -13.55
C SER A 330 -10.97 -2.95 -14.90
N GLY A 331 -11.58 -2.06 -15.67
CA GLY A 331 -11.64 -2.23 -17.12
C GLY A 331 -10.25 -2.02 -17.74
N LEU A 332 -10.15 -2.24 -19.06
CA LEU A 332 -8.90 -2.03 -19.77
C LEU A 332 -8.62 -0.52 -19.92
N ILE A 333 -7.44 -0.08 -19.53
CA ILE A 333 -6.96 1.29 -19.71
C ILE A 333 -6.69 1.52 -21.20
N PRO A 334 -7.33 2.50 -21.88
CA PRO A 334 -7.19 2.71 -23.31
C PRO A 334 -5.84 3.39 -23.66
N ALA A 335 -4.76 2.68 -23.41
CA ALA A 335 -3.40 3.13 -23.67
C ALA A 335 -2.49 1.94 -24.02
N GLY A 336 -1.43 2.17 -24.74
CA GLY A 336 -0.45 1.15 -25.09
C GLY A 336 -1.08 -0.01 -25.86
N ASN A 337 -0.73 -1.25 -25.47
CA ASN A 337 -1.32 -2.43 -26.11
C ASN A 337 -2.83 -2.55 -25.85
N ALA A 338 -3.35 -2.00 -24.75
CA ALA A 338 -4.78 -2.03 -24.46
C ALA A 338 -5.60 -1.11 -25.38
N ASP A 339 -4.97 -0.29 -26.23
CA ASP A 339 -5.63 0.54 -27.25
C ASP A 339 -5.48 -0.02 -28.68
N THR A 340 -4.93 -1.20 -28.86
CA THR A 340 -4.89 -1.90 -30.15
C THR A 340 -6.28 -2.39 -30.56
N ALA A 341 -6.49 -2.65 -31.87
CA ALA A 341 -7.74 -3.19 -32.36
C ALA A 341 -8.13 -4.51 -31.68
N ALA A 342 -7.15 -5.41 -31.46
CA ALA A 342 -7.37 -6.67 -30.75
C ALA A 342 -7.86 -6.48 -29.32
N SER A 343 -7.24 -5.57 -28.58
CA SER A 343 -7.65 -5.27 -27.19
C SER A 343 -8.98 -4.53 -27.12
N ARG A 344 -9.29 -3.66 -28.09
CA ARG A 344 -10.60 -3.01 -28.16
C ARG A 344 -11.73 -4.01 -28.40
N ALA A 345 -11.49 -5.07 -29.20
CA ALA A 345 -12.47 -6.12 -29.49
C ALA A 345 -12.85 -6.97 -28.26
N VAL A 346 -11.99 -7.04 -27.27
CA VAL A 346 -12.24 -7.79 -26.02
C VAL A 346 -12.59 -6.90 -24.82
N ARG A 347 -12.74 -5.61 -25.03
CA ARG A 347 -13.14 -4.66 -23.97
C ARG A 347 -14.59 -4.92 -23.58
N LEU A 348 -14.85 -5.03 -22.30
CA LEU A 348 -16.20 -5.18 -21.77
C LEU A 348 -16.97 -3.85 -21.83
N THR A 349 -18.23 -3.94 -22.19
CA THR A 349 -19.20 -2.85 -22.03
C THR A 349 -19.52 -2.64 -20.55
N PRO A 350 -20.09 -1.50 -20.15
CA PRO A 350 -20.54 -1.29 -18.77
C PRO A 350 -21.49 -2.38 -18.25
N ALA A 351 -22.43 -2.85 -19.07
CA ALA A 351 -23.36 -3.92 -18.69
C ALA A 351 -22.63 -5.25 -18.45
N GLU A 352 -21.69 -5.62 -19.32
CA GLU A 352 -20.88 -6.83 -19.16
C GLU A 352 -19.95 -6.77 -17.96
N LEU A 353 -19.38 -5.57 -17.64
CA LEU A 353 -18.61 -5.36 -16.41
C LEU A 353 -19.48 -5.55 -15.18
N GLU A 354 -20.70 -5.01 -15.17
CA GLU A 354 -21.65 -5.20 -14.08
C GLU A 354 -22.01 -6.67 -13.88
N GLU A 355 -22.33 -7.39 -14.96
CA GLU A 355 -22.61 -8.84 -14.92
C GLU A 355 -21.42 -9.63 -14.36
N THR A 356 -20.19 -9.27 -14.74
CA THR A 356 -18.95 -9.92 -14.29
C THR A 356 -18.67 -9.64 -12.82
N LEU A 357 -18.92 -8.42 -12.35
CA LEU A 357 -18.59 -7.98 -11.00
C LEU A 357 -19.64 -8.44 -9.96
N ARG A 358 -20.91 -8.48 -10.31
CA ARG A 358 -22.01 -8.76 -9.37
C ARG A 358 -21.79 -10.04 -8.55
N PRO A 359 -21.59 -11.23 -9.14
CA PRO A 359 -21.39 -12.45 -8.37
C PRO A 359 -20.10 -12.43 -7.55
N ALA A 360 -19.07 -11.74 -8.03
CA ALA A 360 -17.79 -11.59 -7.30
C ALA A 360 -17.95 -10.69 -6.07
N MET A 361 -18.70 -9.58 -6.18
CA MET A 361 -18.99 -8.67 -5.08
C MET A 361 -19.87 -9.32 -4.01
N GLU A 362 -20.91 -10.06 -4.42
CA GLU A 362 -21.77 -10.82 -3.50
C GLU A 362 -20.98 -11.86 -2.71
N TYR A 363 -20.11 -12.61 -3.38
CA TYR A 363 -19.24 -13.58 -2.73
C TYR A 363 -18.23 -12.90 -1.78
N ALA A 364 -17.60 -11.81 -2.21
CA ALA A 364 -16.64 -11.06 -1.43
C ALA A 364 -17.26 -10.51 -0.14
N ALA A 365 -18.44 -9.90 -0.23
CA ALA A 365 -19.20 -9.38 0.91
C ALA A 365 -19.53 -10.47 1.94
N ALA A 366 -19.93 -11.66 1.47
CA ALA A 366 -20.26 -12.78 2.33
C ALA A 366 -19.04 -13.42 3.03
N ASN A 367 -17.81 -13.18 2.51
CA ASN A 367 -16.59 -13.85 2.98
C ASN A 367 -15.51 -12.88 3.51
N GLY A 368 -15.85 -11.62 3.76
CA GLY A 368 -14.93 -10.63 4.33
C GLY A 368 -13.76 -10.26 3.41
N ILE A 369 -13.98 -10.31 2.10
CA ILE A 369 -13.02 -9.90 1.08
C ILE A 369 -13.38 -8.49 0.61
N GLU A 370 -12.39 -7.64 0.44
CA GLU A 370 -12.55 -6.30 -0.10
C GLU A 370 -12.12 -6.27 -1.56
N ILE A 371 -13.02 -5.83 -2.45
CA ILE A 371 -12.72 -5.60 -3.85
C ILE A 371 -12.83 -4.11 -4.13
N SER A 372 -11.76 -3.51 -4.66
CA SER A 372 -11.74 -2.14 -5.15
C SER A 372 -11.77 -2.12 -6.67
N PHE A 373 -12.72 -1.39 -7.26
CA PHE A 373 -12.72 -1.10 -8.69
C PHE A 373 -11.87 0.15 -8.94
N THR A 374 -10.87 0.04 -9.82
CA THR A 374 -9.93 1.14 -10.07
C THR A 374 -10.22 1.87 -11.38
N SER A 375 -9.65 3.07 -11.53
CA SER A 375 -9.75 3.84 -12.79
C SER A 375 -9.10 3.07 -13.97
N PRO A 376 -9.58 3.24 -15.22
CA PRO A 376 -10.67 4.13 -15.57
C PRO A 376 -12.04 3.58 -15.17
N GLY A 377 -12.87 4.46 -14.62
CA GLY A 377 -14.23 4.13 -14.24
C GLY A 377 -15.14 4.03 -15.49
N TRP A 378 -15.32 2.83 -16.00
CA TRP A 378 -16.28 2.55 -17.07
C TRP A 378 -17.72 2.37 -16.58
N LEU A 379 -17.90 2.30 -15.25
CA LEU A 379 -19.20 2.11 -14.63
C LEU A 379 -19.73 3.45 -14.07
N PRO A 380 -21.02 3.75 -14.24
CA PRO A 380 -21.65 4.86 -13.55
C PRO A 380 -21.54 4.73 -12.03
N GLU A 381 -21.50 5.86 -11.33
CA GLU A 381 -21.46 5.88 -9.85
C GLU A 381 -22.60 5.09 -9.23
N GLU A 382 -23.79 5.23 -9.75
CA GLU A 382 -24.99 4.53 -9.29
C GLU A 382 -24.81 3.00 -9.36
N THR A 383 -24.28 2.49 -10.48
CA THR A 383 -23.98 1.06 -10.65
C THR A 383 -22.92 0.60 -9.65
N LEU A 384 -21.86 1.36 -9.44
CA LEU A 384 -20.82 1.02 -8.45
C LEU A 384 -21.42 0.93 -7.04
N ARG A 385 -22.27 1.88 -6.66
CA ARG A 385 -22.94 1.85 -5.35
C ARG A 385 -23.89 0.67 -5.21
N THR A 386 -24.63 0.35 -6.25
CA THR A 386 -25.55 -0.83 -6.29
C THR A 386 -24.77 -2.15 -6.16
N LEU A 387 -23.56 -2.21 -6.70
CA LEU A 387 -22.64 -3.34 -6.55
C LEU A 387 -21.96 -3.40 -5.17
N GLY A 388 -22.16 -2.40 -4.31
CA GLY A 388 -21.59 -2.37 -2.96
C GLY A 388 -20.22 -1.70 -2.85
N PHE A 389 -19.72 -1.03 -3.91
CA PHE A 389 -18.48 -0.27 -3.80
C PHE A 389 -18.71 0.98 -2.95
N THR A 390 -17.89 1.14 -1.92
CA THR A 390 -17.94 2.30 -1.01
C THR A 390 -17.19 3.50 -1.55
N GLN A 391 -16.24 3.27 -2.47
CA GLN A 391 -15.40 4.30 -3.06
C GLN A 391 -15.64 4.40 -4.57
N ILE A 392 -15.70 5.64 -5.05
CA ILE A 392 -15.75 5.92 -6.49
C ILE A 392 -14.33 5.96 -7.02
N PRO A 393 -14.02 5.22 -8.10
CA PRO A 393 -12.68 5.21 -8.67
C PRO A 393 -12.23 6.59 -9.10
N SER A 394 -11.04 6.96 -8.69
CA SER A 394 -10.35 8.16 -9.17
C SER A 394 -8.89 7.80 -9.43
N CYS A 395 -8.31 8.30 -10.50
CA CYS A 395 -6.88 8.12 -10.73
C CYS A 395 -6.04 8.92 -9.72
N GLY A 396 -6.62 9.95 -9.09
CA GLY A 396 -5.93 10.83 -8.14
C GLY A 396 -4.76 11.61 -8.73
N ALA A 397 -4.58 11.61 -10.06
CA ALA A 397 -3.47 12.27 -10.72
C ALA A 397 -3.43 13.76 -10.36
N CYS A 398 -2.24 14.27 -10.05
CA CYS A 398 -1.97 15.65 -9.64
C CYS A 398 -2.69 16.10 -8.34
N LEU A 399 -3.45 15.22 -7.70
CA LEU A 399 -4.11 15.49 -6.41
C LEU A 399 -3.47 14.68 -5.28
N SER A 400 -3.49 13.36 -5.39
CA SER A 400 -2.96 12.45 -4.37
C SER A 400 -1.94 11.46 -4.92
N ASN A 401 -1.90 11.27 -6.23
CA ASN A 401 -1.04 10.29 -6.90
C ASN A 401 -0.20 10.97 -7.98
N MET A 402 1.08 10.64 -8.01
CA MET A 402 2.05 11.05 -9.01
C MET A 402 2.92 9.86 -9.40
N ALA A 403 3.68 9.98 -10.47
CA ALA A 403 4.62 8.96 -10.89
C ALA A 403 5.96 9.57 -11.31
N VAL A 404 7.03 8.78 -11.14
CA VAL A 404 8.36 9.06 -11.67
C VAL A 404 8.66 8.01 -12.72
N ALA A 405 8.88 8.43 -13.94
CA ALA A 405 9.25 7.57 -15.07
C ALA A 405 10.68 7.03 -14.91
N PRO A 406 11.07 6.01 -15.69
CA PRO A 406 12.39 5.41 -15.56
C PRO A 406 13.56 6.37 -15.73
N ASP A 407 13.38 7.47 -16.49
CA ASP A 407 14.37 8.55 -16.71
C ASP A 407 14.33 9.67 -15.67
N GLY A 408 13.47 9.56 -14.65
CA GLY A 408 13.28 10.59 -13.62
C GLY A 408 12.23 11.65 -13.95
N THR A 409 11.59 11.59 -15.10
CA THR A 409 10.47 12.52 -15.45
C THR A 409 9.30 12.29 -14.51
N VAL A 410 8.80 13.39 -13.90
CA VAL A 410 7.62 13.35 -13.01
C VAL A 410 6.34 13.54 -13.82
N LYS A 411 5.32 12.76 -13.52
CA LYS A 411 4.00 12.81 -14.16
C LYS A 411 2.90 13.05 -13.14
#